data_f923ee42acdd0f26c47e28ef65601b93
#
_entry.id   f923ee42acdd0f26c47e28ef65601b93
#
_cell.length_a   1.000
_cell.length_b   1.000
_cell.length_c   1.000
_cell.angle_alpha   90.00
_cell.angle_beta   90.00
_cell.angle_gamma   90.00
#
_symmetry.space_group_name_H-M   'P 1'
#
loop_
_entity.id
_entity.type
_entity.pdbx_description
1 polymer ?
#
loop_
_entity_poly.entity_id
_entity_poly.type
_entity_poly.pdbx_seq_one_letter_code
_entity_poly.pdbx_strand_id
1 'polypeptide(L)'
;MAEKENQQYKWRQRKRRNTLLTAWIIGVIIVAAAVTFMIDGTRDGNPLNVAKRYVENVIGVSDYKVETGARSLNNDNQFVQEYKFTYTADGKEATKTINMVEKKDKRYGLFDQWGMDGAAVASTMNLELIAPAGSQVLVNGIAPDSTQIKEDESLSPGAVCYELTGVKTQDSKVQVNGLPFDSYETTLDGSGSVLDVRDQLVVGENAQTQMTEMAKTMINELFTAAMQEKGADSLSTLFAQAANKDNLYKAIHDNLFQDKSLKVKSVTFSEFKPTFGEVYYPGKDEESYIGMEMTLSYKCAYEPAGEQEAESETEAESETEAETKKSDSNSSTKEAKFYFKYVNGNCTVTTIEVPNAI
;
A
#
# COMPACT_ATOMS: atom_id res chain seq x y z
N MET A 1 48.18 -23.26 53.09
CA MET A 1 48.00 -21.79 53.18
C MET A 1 48.30 -21.11 51.85
N ALA A 2 49.35 -21.43 51.13
CA ALA A 2 49.74 -20.78 49.86
C ALA A 2 48.68 -20.81 48.74
N GLU A 3 47.85 -21.83 48.69
CA GLU A 3 46.87 -22.01 47.61
C GLU A 3 45.66 -21.06 47.74
N LYS A 4 45.23 -20.79 48.99
CA LYS A 4 44.17 -19.81 49.30
C LYS A 4 44.59 -18.38 49.02
N GLU A 5 45.86 -18.04 49.31
CA GLU A 5 46.41 -16.71 49.01
C GLU A 5 46.51 -16.48 47.47
N ASN A 6 46.88 -17.48 46.70
CA ASN A 6 46.99 -17.38 45.27
C ASN A 6 45.61 -17.24 44.62
N GLN A 7 44.56 -17.89 45.15
CA GLN A 7 43.19 -17.70 44.71
C GLN A 7 42.64 -16.31 45.03
N GLN A 8 42.93 -15.77 46.22
CA GLN A 8 42.54 -14.40 46.62
C GLN A 8 43.22 -13.35 45.74
N TYR A 9 44.53 -13.57 45.43
CA TYR A 9 45.28 -12.66 44.56
C TYR A 9 44.70 -12.64 43.14
N LYS A 10 44.40 -13.81 42.52
CA LYS A 10 43.76 -13.93 41.23
C LYS A 10 42.34 -13.31 41.19
N TRP A 11 41.60 -13.47 42.27
CA TRP A 11 40.26 -12.86 42.39
C TRP A 11 40.34 -11.32 42.47
N ARG A 12 41.28 -10.77 43.22
CA ARG A 12 41.53 -9.32 43.33
C ARG A 12 41.96 -8.72 41.98
N GLN A 13 42.80 -9.43 41.24
CA GLN A 13 43.21 -8.99 39.91
C GLN A 13 42.06 -9.03 38.89
N ARG A 14 41.21 -10.05 38.90
CA ARG A 14 40.00 -10.12 38.05
C ARG A 14 39.03 -9.02 38.40
N LYS A 15 38.82 -8.75 39.69
CA LYS A 15 37.92 -7.68 40.12
C LYS A 15 38.42 -6.30 39.66
N ARG A 16 39.72 -6.02 39.80
CA ARG A 16 40.33 -4.78 39.32
C ARG A 16 40.20 -4.63 37.80
N ARG A 17 40.46 -5.69 37.06
CA ARG A 17 40.35 -5.67 35.60
C ARG A 17 38.89 -5.44 35.15
N ASN A 18 37.93 -6.08 35.78
CA ASN A 18 36.52 -5.87 35.48
C ASN A 18 36.08 -4.46 35.84
N THR A 19 36.50 -3.90 36.99
CA THR A 19 36.20 -2.52 37.35
C THR A 19 36.79 -1.52 36.36
N LEU A 20 38.02 -1.75 35.89
CA LEU A 20 38.65 -0.92 34.85
C LEU A 20 37.93 -1.02 33.52
N LEU A 21 37.53 -2.22 33.11
CA LEU A 21 36.72 -2.44 31.89
C LEU A 21 35.39 -1.74 31.99
N THR A 22 34.68 -1.86 33.13
CA THR A 22 33.39 -1.18 33.32
C THR A 22 33.58 0.35 33.31
N ALA A 23 34.59 0.87 33.94
CA ALA A 23 34.91 2.30 33.94
C ALA A 23 35.21 2.79 32.49
N TRP A 24 35.92 1.97 31.70
CA TRP A 24 36.24 2.26 30.30
C TRP A 24 34.97 2.30 29.42
N ILE A 25 34.09 1.31 29.57
CA ILE A 25 32.80 1.24 28.86
C ILE A 25 31.94 2.47 29.21
N ILE A 26 31.83 2.81 30.53
CA ILE A 26 31.10 3.99 30.96
C ILE A 26 31.71 5.26 30.33
N GLY A 27 33.04 5.36 30.35
CA GLY A 27 33.76 6.48 29.73
C GLY A 27 33.44 6.62 28.23
N VAL A 28 33.42 5.51 27.47
CA VAL A 28 33.09 5.49 26.05
C VAL A 28 31.63 5.95 25.85
N ILE A 29 30.70 5.47 26.67
CA ILE A 29 29.26 5.85 26.56
C ILE A 29 29.11 7.35 26.85
N ILE A 30 29.81 7.90 27.86
CA ILE A 30 29.73 9.32 28.15
C ILE A 30 30.30 10.15 26.99
N VAL A 31 31.43 9.73 26.41
CA VAL A 31 32.02 10.42 25.26
C VAL A 31 31.08 10.35 24.06
N ALA A 32 30.51 9.19 23.76
CA ALA A 32 29.53 9.03 22.66
C ALA A 32 28.31 9.93 22.86
N ALA A 33 27.76 9.96 24.10
CA ALA A 33 26.62 10.83 24.42
C ALA A 33 26.99 12.31 24.28
N ALA A 34 28.21 12.71 24.74
CA ALA A 34 28.69 14.09 24.62
C ALA A 34 28.86 14.49 23.13
N VAL A 35 29.41 13.60 22.31
CA VAL A 35 29.56 13.83 20.85
C VAL A 35 28.19 13.98 20.19
N THR A 36 27.23 13.09 20.49
CA THR A 36 25.86 13.20 19.97
C THR A 36 25.20 14.52 20.39
N PHE A 37 25.34 14.89 21.66
CA PHE A 37 24.84 16.17 22.18
C PHE A 37 25.47 17.38 21.46
N MET A 38 26.75 17.34 21.20
CA MET A 38 27.46 18.40 20.47
C MET A 38 27.00 18.50 19.02
N ILE A 39 26.88 17.36 18.32
CA ILE A 39 26.42 17.32 16.95
C ILE A 39 25.00 17.87 16.86
N ASP A 40 24.09 17.40 17.71
CA ASP A 40 22.71 17.86 17.73
C ASP A 40 22.60 19.33 18.13
N GLY A 41 23.37 19.76 19.17
CA GLY A 41 23.39 21.14 19.64
C GLY A 41 23.89 22.13 18.58
N THR A 42 24.91 21.77 17.82
CA THR A 42 25.50 22.63 16.79
C THR A 42 24.80 22.55 15.43
N ARG A 43 23.84 21.66 15.27
CA ARG A 43 23.14 21.41 13.99
C ARG A 43 22.58 22.68 13.34
N ASP A 44 22.01 23.57 14.13
CA ASP A 44 21.37 24.80 13.69
C ASP A 44 22.21 26.05 14.04
N GLY A 45 23.44 25.84 14.55
CA GLY A 45 24.38 26.92 14.94
C GLY A 45 25.10 27.56 13.74
N ASN A 46 25.09 26.91 12.57
CA ASN A 46 25.69 27.47 11.38
C ASN A 46 24.57 27.91 10.39
N PRO A 47 24.42 29.24 10.16
CA PRO A 47 23.35 29.76 9.30
C PRO A 47 23.41 29.25 7.86
N LEU A 48 24.60 28.99 7.32
CA LEU A 48 24.77 28.44 5.97
C LEU A 48 24.21 27.02 5.87
N ASN A 49 24.45 26.17 6.88
CA ASN A 49 23.95 24.81 6.88
C ASN A 49 22.43 24.78 7.01
N VAL A 50 21.84 25.70 7.76
CA VAL A 50 20.38 25.83 7.87
C VAL A 50 19.79 26.31 6.54
N ALA A 51 20.41 27.29 5.90
CA ALA A 51 20.00 27.80 4.59
C ALA A 51 20.10 26.71 3.48
N LYS A 52 21.19 25.94 3.46
CA LYS A 52 21.35 24.81 2.53
C LYS A 52 20.25 23.77 2.69
N ARG A 53 19.99 23.33 3.94
CA ARG A 53 18.91 22.38 4.22
C ARG A 53 17.54 22.90 3.76
N TYR A 54 17.31 24.20 3.88
CA TYR A 54 16.09 24.82 3.36
C TYR A 54 16.01 24.71 1.83
N VAL A 55 17.07 25.00 1.11
CA VAL A 55 17.11 24.89 -0.35
C VAL A 55 16.91 23.45 -0.81
N GLU A 56 17.60 22.53 -0.16
CA GLU A 56 17.55 21.10 -0.47
C GLU A 56 16.16 20.49 -0.16
N ASN A 57 15.61 20.79 1.02
CA ASN A 57 14.39 20.12 1.49
C ASN A 57 13.09 20.86 1.14
N VAL A 58 13.14 22.18 0.90
CA VAL A 58 11.94 22.99 0.64
C VAL A 58 11.83 23.43 -0.81
N ILE A 59 12.98 23.78 -1.41
CA ILE A 59 13.01 24.15 -2.83
C ILE A 59 13.25 22.92 -3.71
N GLY A 60 13.82 21.84 -3.13
CA GLY A 60 14.03 20.57 -3.82
C GLY A 60 15.24 20.60 -4.78
N VAL A 61 16.23 21.46 -4.54
CA VAL A 61 17.39 21.64 -5.40
C VAL A 61 18.65 21.21 -4.67
N SER A 62 19.40 20.26 -5.25
CA SER A 62 20.67 19.77 -4.70
C SER A 62 21.90 20.33 -5.42
N ASP A 63 21.75 20.78 -6.69
CA ASP A 63 22.83 21.41 -7.45
C ASP A 63 22.63 22.92 -7.49
N TYR A 64 23.43 23.64 -6.69
CA TYR A 64 23.38 25.08 -6.59
C TYR A 64 24.72 25.68 -6.25
N LYS A 65 24.88 26.97 -6.65
CA LYS A 65 25.96 27.86 -6.17
C LYS A 65 25.42 28.69 -5.03
N VAL A 66 26.23 28.91 -3.98
CA VAL A 66 25.88 29.78 -2.89
C VAL A 66 26.88 30.90 -2.71
N GLU A 67 26.38 32.12 -2.62
CA GLU A 67 27.14 33.32 -2.29
C GLU A 67 26.69 33.81 -0.92
N THR A 68 27.66 34.17 -0.08
CA THR A 68 27.39 34.77 1.25
C THR A 68 27.26 36.27 1.08
N GLY A 69 26.08 36.78 1.40
CA GLY A 69 25.81 38.22 1.36
C GLY A 69 26.19 38.96 2.64
N ALA A 70 25.63 40.12 2.82
CA ALA A 70 25.90 40.97 3.98
C ALA A 70 25.35 40.38 5.29
N ARG A 71 26.07 40.65 6.40
CA ARG A 71 25.57 40.47 7.76
C ARG A 71 25.10 41.81 8.31
N SER A 72 23.87 41.84 8.81
CA SER A 72 23.24 43.07 9.32
C SER A 72 22.50 42.79 10.64
N LEU A 73 21.97 43.81 11.23
CA LEU A 73 21.05 43.73 12.36
C LEU A 73 19.64 44.10 11.87
N ASN A 74 18.65 43.33 12.33
CA ASN A 74 17.25 43.69 12.09
C ASN A 74 16.74 44.66 13.16
N ASN A 75 15.46 45.06 13.03
CA ASN A 75 14.80 46.00 13.97
C ASN A 75 14.72 45.45 15.40
N ASP A 76 14.82 44.12 15.58
CA ASP A 76 14.78 43.42 16.86
C ASP A 76 16.19 43.19 17.47
N ASN A 77 17.22 43.83 16.91
CA ASN A 77 18.63 43.68 17.30
C ASN A 77 19.14 42.22 17.17
N GLN A 78 18.62 41.48 16.20
CA GLN A 78 19.11 40.14 15.89
C GLN A 78 20.03 40.20 14.67
N PHE A 79 21.07 39.39 14.68
CA PHE A 79 21.91 39.25 13.50
C PHE A 79 21.15 38.56 12.36
N VAL A 80 21.25 39.15 11.18
CA VAL A 80 20.73 38.63 9.92
C VAL A 80 21.89 38.36 8.98
N GLN A 81 21.96 37.14 8.45
CA GLN A 81 22.96 36.76 7.46
C GLN A 81 22.24 36.41 6.15
N GLU A 82 22.60 37.10 5.10
CA GLU A 82 22.06 36.84 3.75
C GLU A 82 22.85 35.74 3.04
N TYR A 83 22.14 34.85 2.33
CA TYR A 83 22.70 33.88 1.40
C TYR A 83 21.92 33.92 0.09
N LYS A 84 22.67 33.95 -1.03
CA LYS A 84 22.11 33.92 -2.37
C LYS A 84 22.40 32.57 -3.01
N PHE A 85 21.35 31.83 -3.33
CA PHE A 85 21.43 30.53 -4.00
C PHE A 85 21.08 30.71 -5.49
N THR A 86 21.95 30.22 -6.37
CA THR A 86 21.73 30.19 -7.79
C THR A 86 21.68 28.74 -8.26
N TYR A 87 20.59 28.35 -8.93
CA TYR A 87 20.33 26.98 -9.37
C TYR A 87 19.58 26.97 -10.70
N THR A 88 19.47 25.79 -11.32
CA THR A 88 18.72 25.65 -12.57
C THR A 88 17.33 25.09 -12.24
N ALA A 89 16.27 25.80 -12.61
CA ALA A 89 14.89 25.35 -12.55
C ALA A 89 14.28 25.42 -13.95
N ASP A 90 13.67 24.34 -14.41
CA ASP A 90 13.04 24.23 -15.73
C ASP A 90 13.98 24.63 -16.90
N GLY A 91 15.28 24.30 -16.78
CA GLY A 91 16.29 24.62 -17.77
C GLY A 91 16.70 26.10 -17.80
N LYS A 92 16.26 26.91 -16.83
CA LYS A 92 16.64 28.33 -16.69
C LYS A 92 17.33 28.57 -15.36
N GLU A 93 18.26 29.51 -15.35
CA GLU A 93 18.92 29.97 -14.14
C GLU A 93 17.92 30.73 -13.25
N ALA A 94 17.78 30.29 -12.01
CA ALA A 94 16.97 30.92 -11.00
C ALA A 94 17.82 31.30 -9.79
N THR A 95 17.43 32.38 -9.11
CA THR A 95 18.14 32.88 -7.94
C THR A 95 17.16 33.04 -6.79
N LYS A 96 17.56 32.55 -5.60
CA LYS A 96 16.79 32.72 -4.36
C LYS A 96 17.69 33.32 -3.28
N THR A 97 17.26 34.47 -2.72
CA THR A 97 17.90 35.07 -1.54
C THR A 97 17.21 34.58 -0.27
N ILE A 98 18.01 34.16 0.70
CA ILE A 98 17.56 33.63 1.99
C ILE A 98 18.23 34.43 3.09
N ASN A 99 17.43 35.03 3.96
CA ASN A 99 17.88 35.74 5.14
C ASN A 99 17.77 34.84 6.37
N MET A 100 18.87 34.54 7.00
CA MET A 100 18.96 33.77 8.22
C MET A 100 19.06 34.69 9.42
N VAL A 101 18.20 34.52 10.41
CA VAL A 101 18.13 35.30 11.62
C VAL A 101 18.63 34.48 12.80
N GLU A 102 19.52 35.07 13.64
CA GLU A 102 19.94 34.46 14.87
C GLU A 102 18.79 34.51 15.89
N LYS A 103 18.36 33.35 16.38
CA LYS A 103 17.29 33.24 17.36
C LYS A 103 17.76 33.67 18.74
N LYS A 104 16.90 34.31 19.53
CA LYS A 104 17.20 34.72 20.92
C LYS A 104 17.38 33.51 21.83
N ASP A 105 16.66 32.44 21.59
CA ASP A 105 16.74 31.20 22.37
C ASP A 105 17.85 30.30 21.87
N LYS A 106 18.68 29.84 22.81
CA LYS A 106 19.77 28.89 22.50
C LYS A 106 19.30 27.47 22.71
N ARG A 107 19.69 26.57 21.81
CA ARG A 107 19.43 25.15 21.97
C ARG A 107 20.17 24.61 23.16
N TYR A 108 19.46 23.96 24.08
CA TYR A 108 19.97 23.54 25.39
C TYR A 108 20.56 24.66 26.23
N GLY A 109 20.22 25.92 25.95
CA GLY A 109 20.78 27.11 26.65
C GLY A 109 22.22 27.42 26.30
N LEU A 110 22.87 26.69 25.37
CA LEU A 110 24.30 26.78 25.08
C LEU A 110 24.60 27.09 23.61
N PHE A 111 23.85 26.54 22.71
CA PHE A 111 24.14 26.59 21.27
C PHE A 111 23.29 27.64 20.57
N ASP A 112 23.93 28.50 19.80
CA ASP A 112 23.25 29.48 18.96
C ASP A 112 22.37 28.77 17.92
N GLN A 113 21.22 29.36 17.60
CA GLN A 113 20.30 28.85 16.62
C GLN A 113 20.01 29.91 15.57
N TRP A 114 19.94 29.47 14.32
CA TRP A 114 19.56 30.31 13.20
C TRP A 114 18.25 29.82 12.59
N GLY A 115 17.43 30.76 12.16
CA GLY A 115 16.19 30.51 11.46
C GLY A 115 16.04 31.48 10.30
N MET A 116 15.06 31.25 9.44
CA MET A 116 14.74 32.18 8.38
C MET A 116 14.02 33.41 8.94
N ASP A 117 14.31 34.59 8.35
CA ASP A 117 13.58 35.82 8.68
C ASP A 117 12.13 35.68 8.18
N GLY A 118 11.18 35.85 9.11
CA GLY A 118 9.76 35.81 8.81
C GLY A 118 9.15 34.42 8.56
N ALA A 119 9.92 33.36 8.61
CA ALA A 119 9.39 32.00 8.55
C ALA A 119 9.85 31.18 9.76
N ALA A 120 8.93 30.57 10.47
CA ALA A 120 9.28 29.48 11.37
C ALA A 120 10.02 28.41 10.54
N VAL A 121 11.25 28.04 10.95
CA VAL A 121 11.90 26.85 10.36
C VAL A 121 10.95 25.69 10.63
N ALA A 122 10.32 25.19 9.58
CA ALA A 122 9.43 24.05 9.73
C ALA A 122 10.20 22.94 10.43
N SER A 123 9.67 22.45 11.53
CA SER A 123 10.27 21.29 12.18
C SER A 123 10.24 20.14 11.18
N THR A 124 11.34 19.42 11.09
CA THR A 124 11.45 18.26 10.19
C THR A 124 11.56 16.99 11.00
N MET A 125 11.05 15.91 10.46
CA MET A 125 11.10 14.59 11.08
C MET A 125 11.65 13.55 10.07
N ASN A 126 12.04 12.43 10.58
CA ASN A 126 12.21 11.24 9.77
C ASN A 126 10.85 10.55 9.68
N LEU A 127 10.43 10.23 8.47
CA LEU A 127 9.16 9.58 8.19
C LEU A 127 9.41 8.21 7.57
N GLU A 128 8.88 7.18 8.18
CA GLU A 128 8.74 5.86 7.56
C GLU A 128 7.37 5.83 6.86
N LEU A 129 7.40 5.74 5.54
CA LEU A 129 6.20 5.67 4.71
C LEU A 129 6.06 4.27 4.13
N ILE A 130 4.97 3.58 4.48
CA ILE A 130 4.67 2.24 3.99
C ILE A 130 3.55 2.35 2.96
N ALA A 131 3.83 1.85 1.75
CA ALA A 131 2.89 1.87 0.63
C ALA A 131 2.90 0.52 -0.13
N PRO A 132 1.88 0.21 -0.93
CA PRO A 132 1.88 -0.98 -1.78
C PRO A 132 3.04 -0.97 -2.77
N ALA A 133 3.64 -2.14 -2.99
CA ALA A 133 4.67 -2.31 -3.99
C ALA A 133 4.15 -1.97 -5.40
N GLY A 134 4.96 -1.24 -6.18
CA GLY A 134 4.58 -0.79 -7.53
C GLY A 134 3.71 0.46 -7.58
N SER A 135 3.30 1.03 -6.43
CA SER A 135 2.66 2.34 -6.40
C SER A 135 3.67 3.46 -6.58
N GLN A 136 3.24 4.56 -7.20
CA GLN A 136 3.99 5.79 -7.28
C GLN A 136 3.75 6.61 -6.02
N VAL A 137 4.78 6.79 -5.22
CA VAL A 137 4.74 7.63 -4.03
C VAL A 137 5.34 8.99 -4.35
N LEU A 138 4.69 10.07 -3.93
CA LEU A 138 5.20 11.44 -4.02
C LEU A 138 5.09 12.10 -2.65
N VAL A 139 6.17 12.75 -2.22
CA VAL A 139 6.16 13.60 -1.02
C VAL A 139 6.47 15.03 -1.46
N ASN A 140 5.51 15.93 -1.25
CA ASN A 140 5.56 17.30 -1.79
C ASN A 140 5.78 17.35 -3.32
N GLY A 141 5.22 16.38 -4.05
CA GLY A 141 5.37 16.25 -5.50
C GLY A 141 6.69 15.62 -5.97
N ILE A 142 7.54 15.15 -5.07
CA ILE A 142 8.85 14.54 -5.37
C ILE A 142 8.78 13.04 -5.03
N ALA A 143 9.17 12.19 -5.98
CA ALA A 143 9.29 10.76 -5.74
C ALA A 143 10.51 10.47 -4.85
N PRO A 144 10.38 9.56 -3.85
CA PRO A 144 11.51 9.06 -3.10
C PRO A 144 12.55 8.40 -4.01
N ASP A 145 13.82 8.55 -3.67
CA ASP A 145 14.92 7.87 -4.35
C ASP A 145 14.98 6.39 -3.93
N SER A 146 15.50 5.53 -4.80
CA SER A 146 15.69 4.10 -4.51
C SER A 146 16.58 3.84 -3.28
N THR A 147 17.48 4.77 -2.95
CA THR A 147 18.32 4.70 -1.74
C THR A 147 17.53 4.95 -0.43
N GLN A 148 16.31 5.46 -0.55
CA GLN A 148 15.41 5.70 0.58
C GLN A 148 14.49 4.52 0.86
N ILE A 149 14.56 3.47 0.05
CA ILE A 149 13.84 2.21 0.29
C ILE A 149 14.56 1.47 1.43
N LYS A 150 13.82 1.23 2.51
CA LYS A 150 14.27 0.45 3.65
C LYS A 150 13.91 -1.01 3.43
N GLU A 151 14.90 -1.88 3.47
CA GLU A 151 14.66 -3.32 3.54
C GLU A 151 14.12 -3.64 4.95
N ASP A 152 12.85 -3.90 5.05
CA ASP A 152 12.19 -4.29 6.28
C ASP A 152 11.66 -5.72 6.15
N GLU A 153 12.38 -6.63 6.79
CA GLU A 153 12.02 -8.04 6.77
C GLU A 153 10.67 -8.34 7.44
N SER A 154 10.08 -7.42 8.18
CA SER A 154 8.77 -7.59 8.81
C SER A 154 7.61 -7.26 7.86
N LEU A 155 7.88 -6.54 6.77
CA LEU A 155 6.86 -6.19 5.78
C LEU A 155 6.56 -7.35 4.84
N SER A 156 5.31 -7.41 4.40
CA SER A 156 4.92 -8.33 3.34
C SER A 156 5.56 -7.93 2.00
N PRO A 157 5.89 -8.88 1.10
CA PRO A 157 6.49 -8.59 -0.20
C PRO A 157 5.66 -7.65 -1.09
N GLY A 158 4.34 -7.53 -0.80
CA GLY A 158 3.45 -6.59 -1.48
C GLY A 158 3.53 -5.15 -0.98
N ALA A 159 4.43 -4.82 -0.06
CA ALA A 159 4.61 -3.48 0.50
C ALA A 159 6.06 -2.99 0.40
N VAL A 160 6.23 -1.69 0.33
CA VAL A 160 7.53 -1.01 0.32
C VAL A 160 7.56 0.02 1.44
N CYS A 161 8.64 0.04 2.23
CA CYS A 161 8.91 1.07 3.23
C CYS A 161 9.93 2.07 2.68
N TYR A 162 9.60 3.34 2.77
CA TYR A 162 10.51 4.45 2.44
C TYR A 162 10.94 5.13 3.73
N GLU A 163 12.25 5.25 3.95
CA GLU A 163 12.82 6.02 5.05
C GLU A 163 13.19 7.42 4.55
N LEU A 164 12.34 8.39 4.86
CA LEU A 164 12.44 9.76 4.40
C LEU A 164 12.99 10.65 5.51
N THR A 165 14.12 11.30 5.26
CA THR A 165 14.76 12.19 6.23
C THR A 165 14.45 13.65 5.92
N GLY A 166 14.23 14.45 6.98
CA GLY A 166 14.05 15.90 6.84
C GLY A 166 12.70 16.32 6.24
N VAL A 167 11.69 15.46 6.32
CA VAL A 167 10.31 15.80 5.92
C VAL A 167 9.74 16.82 6.90
N LYS A 168 9.09 17.88 6.39
CA LYS A 168 8.41 18.84 7.27
C LYS A 168 7.32 18.15 8.08
N THR A 169 7.23 18.48 9.37
CA THR A 169 6.21 17.88 10.27
C THR A 169 4.81 18.37 9.98
N GLN A 170 4.64 19.51 9.32
CA GLN A 170 3.34 20.09 8.97
C GLN A 170 3.32 20.49 7.51
N ASP A 171 2.13 20.46 6.92
CA ASP A 171 1.84 20.86 5.54
C ASP A 171 2.57 20.04 4.45
N SER A 172 3.28 18.97 4.82
CA SER A 172 3.84 18.05 3.81
C SER A 172 2.74 17.16 3.28
N LYS A 173 2.60 17.15 1.95
CA LYS A 173 1.64 16.32 1.24
C LYS A 173 2.26 15.00 0.85
N VAL A 174 1.58 13.93 1.15
CA VAL A 174 1.90 12.57 0.67
C VAL A 174 0.84 12.15 -0.32
N GLN A 175 1.26 11.77 -1.51
CA GLN A 175 0.39 11.25 -2.56
C GLN A 175 0.84 9.84 -2.92
N VAL A 176 -0.12 8.94 -3.06
CA VAL A 176 0.11 7.57 -3.52
C VAL A 176 -0.82 7.30 -4.68
N ASN A 177 -0.21 6.96 -5.82
CA ASN A 177 -0.92 6.70 -7.06
C ASN A 177 -0.53 5.31 -7.58
N GLY A 178 -1.41 4.66 -8.26
CA GLY A 178 -1.11 3.40 -8.94
C GLY A 178 -2.23 2.39 -8.81
N LEU A 179 -2.40 1.62 -9.86
CA LEU A 179 -3.38 0.54 -9.88
C LEU A 179 -3.04 -0.53 -8.81
N PRO A 180 -4.02 -1.09 -8.15
CA PRO A 180 -5.47 -1.02 -8.42
C PRO A 180 -6.22 0.08 -7.67
N PHE A 181 -5.52 1.02 -7.04
CA PHE A 181 -6.10 2.02 -6.15
C PHE A 181 -6.44 3.33 -6.86
N ASP A 182 -7.39 4.06 -6.29
CA ASP A 182 -7.57 5.48 -6.60
C ASP A 182 -6.41 6.30 -6.03
N SER A 183 -6.20 7.49 -6.59
CA SER A 183 -5.21 8.43 -6.07
C SER A 183 -5.54 8.79 -4.62
N TYR A 184 -4.59 8.56 -3.73
CA TYR A 184 -4.68 8.92 -2.32
C TYR A 184 -3.80 10.13 -2.03
N GLU A 185 -4.32 11.11 -1.31
CA GLU A 185 -3.57 12.27 -0.83
C GLU A 185 -3.85 12.49 0.65
N THR A 186 -2.80 12.73 1.42
CA THR A 186 -2.90 13.15 2.82
C THR A 186 -1.88 14.23 3.13
N THR A 187 -2.13 15.00 4.16
CA THR A 187 -1.21 16.01 4.68
C THR A 187 -0.71 15.58 6.05
N LEU A 188 0.59 15.65 6.26
CA LEU A 188 1.20 15.30 7.54
C LEU A 188 0.84 16.34 8.59
N ASP A 189 0.39 15.88 9.74
CA ASP A 189 0.05 16.70 10.91
C ASP A 189 1.18 16.76 11.96
N GLY A 190 2.27 16.01 11.74
CA GLY A 190 3.41 15.92 12.64
C GLY A 190 3.19 15.01 13.85
N SER A 191 2.10 14.25 13.90
CA SER A 191 1.75 13.42 15.06
C SER A 191 2.50 12.08 15.11
N GLY A 192 3.11 11.62 14.01
CA GLY A 192 3.79 10.33 13.94
C GLY A 192 5.00 10.32 13.01
N SER A 193 5.92 9.40 13.27
CA SER A 193 7.08 9.12 12.42
C SER A 193 6.85 7.98 11.42
N VAL A 194 5.73 7.28 11.52
CA VAL A 194 5.34 6.18 10.62
C VAL A 194 3.98 6.50 10.01
N LEU A 195 3.91 6.43 8.69
CA LEU A 195 2.66 6.55 7.92
C LEU A 195 2.48 5.28 7.09
N ASP A 196 1.59 4.42 7.52
CA ASP A 196 1.14 3.27 6.72
C ASP A 196 -0.15 3.66 5.99
N VAL A 197 -0.07 3.72 4.66
CA VAL A 197 -1.21 4.13 3.83
C VAL A 197 -2.00 2.94 3.30
N ARG A 198 -1.54 1.71 3.50
CA ARG A 198 -2.15 0.51 2.89
C ARG A 198 -3.63 0.34 3.26
N ASP A 199 -3.97 0.56 4.52
CA ASP A 199 -5.35 0.43 5.02
C ASP A 199 -6.26 1.62 4.66
N GLN A 200 -5.67 2.67 4.05
CA GLN A 200 -6.39 3.88 3.67
C GLN A 200 -6.67 3.97 2.16
N LEU A 201 -6.08 3.04 1.40
CA LEU A 201 -6.25 3.01 -0.04
C LEU A 201 -7.57 2.33 -0.41
N VAL A 202 -8.26 2.93 -1.36
CA VAL A 202 -9.52 2.41 -1.89
C VAL A 202 -9.28 1.86 -3.29
N VAL A 203 -9.83 0.68 -3.56
CA VAL A 203 -9.77 0.09 -4.91
C VAL A 203 -10.47 1.01 -5.89
N GLY A 204 -9.77 1.45 -6.92
CA GLY A 204 -10.24 2.43 -7.88
C GLY A 204 -11.35 1.91 -8.78
N GLU A 205 -12.21 2.80 -9.26
CA GLU A 205 -13.38 2.48 -10.08
C GLU A 205 -13.02 1.67 -11.34
N ASN A 206 -11.88 1.98 -11.97
CA ASN A 206 -11.40 1.22 -13.14
C ASN A 206 -11.06 -0.23 -12.78
N ALA A 207 -10.38 -0.47 -11.66
CA ALA A 207 -10.06 -1.81 -11.21
C ALA A 207 -11.34 -2.57 -10.78
N GLN A 208 -12.25 -1.91 -10.09
CA GLN A 208 -13.55 -2.46 -9.72
C GLN A 208 -14.36 -2.90 -10.96
N THR A 209 -14.39 -2.06 -11.99
CA THR A 209 -15.06 -2.36 -13.25
C THR A 209 -14.40 -3.56 -13.93
N GLN A 210 -13.08 -3.58 -14.04
CA GLN A 210 -12.34 -4.69 -14.66
C GLN A 210 -12.61 -6.01 -13.93
N MET A 211 -12.52 -6.05 -12.61
CA MET A 211 -12.81 -7.23 -11.81
C MET A 211 -14.24 -7.70 -11.97
N THR A 212 -15.19 -6.77 -12.00
CA THR A 212 -16.62 -7.09 -12.17
C THR A 212 -16.89 -7.71 -13.53
N GLU A 213 -16.37 -7.14 -14.62
CA GLU A 213 -16.55 -7.68 -15.96
C GLU A 213 -15.86 -9.03 -16.15
N MET A 214 -14.69 -9.21 -15.54
CA MET A 214 -13.99 -10.50 -15.52
C MET A 214 -14.83 -11.55 -14.80
N ALA A 215 -15.34 -11.27 -13.62
CA ALA A 215 -16.15 -12.19 -12.84
C ALA A 215 -17.47 -12.56 -13.55
N LYS A 216 -18.17 -11.58 -14.17
CA LYS A 216 -19.36 -11.84 -15.00
C LYS A 216 -19.05 -12.77 -16.17
N THR A 217 -17.95 -12.52 -16.86
CA THR A 217 -17.51 -13.35 -17.99
C THR A 217 -17.23 -14.77 -17.51
N MET A 218 -16.52 -14.94 -16.41
CA MET A 218 -16.18 -16.24 -15.84
C MET A 218 -17.42 -17.03 -15.41
N ILE A 219 -18.40 -16.40 -14.75
CA ILE A 219 -19.67 -17.06 -14.39
C ILE A 219 -20.40 -17.54 -15.66
N ASN A 220 -20.57 -16.67 -16.64
CA ASN A 220 -21.25 -17.05 -17.89
C ASN A 220 -20.55 -18.20 -18.61
N GLU A 221 -19.22 -18.14 -18.71
CA GLU A 221 -18.41 -19.16 -19.39
C GLU A 221 -18.47 -20.50 -18.67
N LEU A 222 -18.37 -20.50 -17.33
CA LEU A 222 -18.38 -21.68 -16.50
C LEU A 222 -19.70 -22.46 -16.64
N PHE A 223 -20.83 -21.76 -16.53
CA PHE A 223 -22.14 -22.38 -16.71
C PHE A 223 -22.39 -22.81 -18.16
N THR A 224 -21.95 -22.03 -19.14
CA THR A 224 -22.08 -22.40 -20.56
C THR A 224 -21.27 -23.65 -20.88
N ALA A 225 -20.03 -23.75 -20.36
CA ALA A 225 -19.21 -24.94 -20.56
C ALA A 225 -19.82 -26.19 -19.90
N ALA A 226 -20.37 -26.01 -18.67
CA ALA A 226 -21.05 -27.09 -17.95
C ALA A 226 -22.30 -27.58 -18.70
N MET A 227 -23.14 -26.66 -19.19
CA MET A 227 -24.33 -27.00 -19.98
C MET A 227 -24.02 -27.73 -21.31
N GLN A 228 -22.90 -27.37 -21.93
CA GLN A 228 -22.45 -27.96 -23.18
C GLN A 228 -21.57 -29.21 -22.97
N GLU A 229 -21.39 -29.65 -21.73
CA GLU A 229 -20.58 -30.81 -21.35
C GLU A 229 -19.15 -30.79 -21.94
N LYS A 230 -18.57 -29.58 -22.09
CA LYS A 230 -17.27 -29.38 -22.78
C LYS A 230 -16.04 -29.69 -21.92
N GLY A 231 -16.23 -29.87 -20.60
CA GLY A 231 -15.16 -30.08 -19.68
C GLY A 231 -14.43 -28.77 -19.23
N ALA A 232 -13.71 -28.83 -18.14
CA ALA A 232 -12.99 -27.68 -17.59
C ALA A 232 -11.87 -27.15 -18.49
N ASP A 233 -11.32 -28.01 -19.37
CA ASP A 233 -10.26 -27.61 -20.31
C ASP A 233 -10.74 -26.67 -21.40
N SER A 234 -12.06 -26.56 -21.62
CA SER A 234 -12.66 -25.63 -22.58
C SER A 234 -12.75 -24.19 -22.04
N LEU A 235 -12.52 -23.98 -20.74
CA LEU A 235 -12.56 -22.66 -20.13
C LEU A 235 -11.40 -21.81 -20.61
N SER A 236 -11.66 -20.51 -20.78
CA SER A 236 -10.68 -19.56 -21.33
C SER A 236 -9.46 -19.36 -20.42
N THR A 237 -8.52 -18.57 -20.93
CA THR A 237 -7.32 -18.17 -20.19
C THR A 237 -7.60 -17.35 -18.93
N LEU A 238 -8.82 -16.82 -18.76
CA LEU A 238 -9.24 -16.17 -17.52
C LEU A 238 -9.15 -17.11 -16.31
N PHE A 239 -9.34 -18.41 -16.54
CA PHE A 239 -9.24 -19.45 -15.52
C PHE A 239 -7.83 -20.03 -15.33
N ALA A 240 -6.84 -19.54 -16.08
CA ALA A 240 -5.49 -20.14 -16.09
C ALA A 240 -4.81 -20.12 -14.70
N GLN A 241 -5.13 -19.15 -13.88
CA GLN A 241 -4.57 -19.01 -12.52
C GLN A 241 -5.54 -19.47 -11.41
N ALA A 242 -6.78 -19.88 -11.77
CA ALA A 242 -7.77 -20.33 -10.79
C ALA A 242 -7.44 -21.75 -10.32
N ALA A 243 -6.89 -21.86 -9.11
CA ALA A 243 -6.41 -23.13 -8.56
C ALA A 243 -7.48 -24.20 -8.41
N ASN A 244 -8.75 -23.80 -8.31
CA ASN A 244 -9.89 -24.70 -8.11
C ASN A 244 -10.76 -24.87 -9.36
N LYS A 245 -10.28 -24.51 -10.55
CA LYS A 245 -11.02 -24.53 -11.81
C LYS A 245 -11.78 -25.84 -12.06
N ASP A 246 -11.09 -26.98 -11.94
CA ASP A 246 -11.66 -28.29 -12.25
C ASP A 246 -12.74 -28.70 -11.24
N ASN A 247 -12.48 -28.44 -9.95
CA ASN A 247 -13.45 -28.73 -8.90
C ASN A 247 -14.71 -27.87 -9.03
N LEU A 248 -14.53 -26.61 -9.39
CA LEU A 248 -15.61 -25.66 -9.59
C LEU A 248 -16.49 -26.05 -10.80
N TYR A 249 -15.84 -26.37 -11.95
CA TYR A 249 -16.55 -26.88 -13.11
C TYR A 249 -17.37 -28.12 -12.75
N LYS A 250 -16.75 -29.10 -12.07
CA LYS A 250 -17.42 -30.32 -11.67
C LYS A 250 -18.61 -30.04 -10.74
N ALA A 251 -18.43 -29.17 -9.75
CA ALA A 251 -19.52 -28.82 -8.82
C ALA A 251 -20.72 -28.21 -9.56
N ILE A 252 -20.49 -27.31 -10.51
CA ILE A 252 -21.56 -26.68 -11.29
C ILE A 252 -22.19 -27.69 -12.25
N HIS A 253 -21.41 -28.50 -12.94
CA HIS A 253 -21.89 -29.53 -13.81
C HIS A 253 -22.77 -30.54 -13.04
N ASP A 254 -22.31 -31.06 -11.92
CA ASP A 254 -23.05 -32.02 -11.11
C ASP A 254 -24.37 -31.40 -10.60
N ASN A 255 -24.36 -30.13 -10.19
CA ASN A 255 -25.57 -29.42 -9.76
C ASN A 255 -26.57 -29.23 -10.89
N LEU A 256 -26.13 -28.91 -12.12
CA LEU A 256 -26.99 -28.75 -13.28
C LEU A 256 -27.65 -30.08 -13.74
N PHE A 257 -26.97 -31.21 -13.55
CA PHE A 257 -27.39 -32.51 -14.06
C PHE A 257 -27.69 -33.54 -12.95
N GLN A 258 -27.65 -33.15 -11.68
CA GLN A 258 -27.89 -34.06 -10.55
C GLN A 258 -29.30 -34.59 -10.51
N ASP A 259 -30.28 -33.81 -10.92
CA ASP A 259 -31.65 -34.26 -11.12
C ASP A 259 -31.88 -34.61 -12.63
N LYS A 260 -31.82 -35.90 -12.94
CA LYS A 260 -32.03 -36.38 -14.29
C LYS A 260 -33.42 -36.05 -14.85
N SER A 261 -34.38 -35.67 -13.99
CA SER A 261 -35.73 -35.25 -14.37
C SER A 261 -35.79 -33.77 -14.80
N LEU A 262 -34.79 -32.96 -14.43
CA LEU A 262 -34.71 -31.53 -14.76
C LEU A 262 -33.51 -31.29 -15.69
N LYS A 263 -33.65 -31.66 -16.95
CA LYS A 263 -32.67 -31.18 -17.97
C LYS A 263 -32.81 -29.68 -18.10
N VAL A 264 -31.74 -28.92 -17.76
CA VAL A 264 -31.69 -27.47 -17.93
C VAL A 264 -31.44 -27.15 -19.38
N LYS A 265 -32.35 -26.41 -20.03
CA LYS A 265 -32.24 -25.98 -21.41
C LYS A 265 -31.40 -24.71 -21.56
N SER A 266 -31.58 -23.77 -20.68
CA SER A 266 -30.83 -22.51 -20.68
C SER A 266 -30.68 -21.95 -19.26
N VAL A 267 -29.58 -21.22 -19.05
CA VAL A 267 -29.33 -20.43 -17.82
C VAL A 267 -29.10 -19.00 -18.25
N THR A 268 -29.77 -18.07 -17.59
CA THR A 268 -29.58 -16.63 -17.80
C THR A 268 -29.18 -15.95 -16.52
N PHE A 269 -28.31 -14.97 -16.64
CA PHE A 269 -27.80 -14.20 -15.52
C PHE A 269 -28.17 -12.72 -15.67
N SER A 270 -28.58 -12.10 -14.57
CA SER A 270 -28.95 -10.69 -14.55
C SER A 270 -28.68 -10.08 -13.18
N GLU A 271 -28.83 -8.77 -13.08
CA GLU A 271 -28.73 -8.01 -11.83
C GLU A 271 -27.41 -8.24 -11.07
N PHE A 272 -26.30 -8.23 -11.80
CA PHE A 272 -25.00 -8.37 -11.18
C PHE A 272 -24.67 -7.17 -10.27
N LYS A 273 -24.36 -7.47 -9.02
CA LYS A 273 -24.00 -6.48 -7.99
C LYS A 273 -22.68 -6.90 -7.32
N PRO A 274 -21.57 -6.21 -7.61
CA PRO A 274 -20.31 -6.48 -6.93
C PRO A 274 -20.30 -5.84 -5.55
N THR A 275 -19.70 -6.54 -4.58
CA THR A 275 -19.32 -6.01 -3.28
C THR A 275 -17.85 -6.31 -3.08
N PHE A 276 -17.03 -5.25 -2.97
CA PHE A 276 -15.59 -5.39 -2.77
C PHE A 276 -15.30 -5.58 -1.29
N GLY A 277 -14.50 -6.58 -0.98
CA GLY A 277 -14.07 -6.95 0.35
C GLY A 277 -12.70 -6.35 0.68
N GLU A 278 -11.95 -7.07 1.50
CA GLU A 278 -10.65 -6.62 1.99
C GLU A 278 -9.57 -6.68 0.90
N VAL A 279 -8.65 -5.73 0.99
CA VAL A 279 -7.35 -5.77 0.31
C VAL A 279 -6.37 -6.43 1.25
N TYR A 280 -5.63 -7.40 0.75
CA TYR A 280 -4.63 -8.10 1.55
C TYR A 280 -3.29 -8.20 0.81
N TYR A 281 -2.23 -8.38 1.58
CA TYR A 281 -0.87 -8.47 1.08
C TYR A 281 -0.31 -9.86 1.39
N PRO A 282 0.51 -10.43 0.49
CA PRO A 282 1.03 -11.78 0.66
C PRO A 282 1.88 -11.93 1.91
N GLY A 283 1.99 -13.16 2.39
CA GLY A 283 2.93 -13.52 3.44
C GLY A 283 4.39 -13.34 3.01
N LYS A 284 5.30 -13.33 3.98
CA LYS A 284 6.72 -13.04 3.77
C LYS A 284 7.41 -13.95 2.74
N ASP A 285 6.96 -15.20 2.62
CA ASP A 285 7.57 -16.22 1.74
C ASP A 285 6.84 -16.32 0.38
N GLU A 286 5.90 -15.43 0.09
CA GLU A 286 5.14 -15.43 -1.15
C GLU A 286 5.69 -14.39 -2.14
N GLU A 287 5.28 -14.52 -3.40
CA GLU A 287 5.57 -13.51 -4.42
C GLU A 287 4.85 -12.18 -4.10
N SER A 288 5.45 -11.07 -4.52
CA SER A 288 4.85 -9.73 -4.35
C SER A 288 3.58 -9.59 -5.19
N TYR A 289 2.44 -9.38 -4.53
CA TYR A 289 1.17 -9.06 -5.17
C TYR A 289 0.25 -8.28 -4.23
N ILE A 290 -0.83 -7.75 -4.78
CA ILE A 290 -1.94 -7.17 -4.01
C ILE A 290 -3.13 -8.10 -4.21
N GLY A 291 -3.63 -8.68 -3.12
CA GLY A 291 -4.80 -9.54 -3.11
C GLY A 291 -6.07 -8.73 -2.84
N MET A 292 -7.16 -9.09 -3.51
CA MET A 292 -8.46 -8.43 -3.34
C MET A 292 -9.58 -9.45 -3.36
N GLU A 293 -10.55 -9.27 -2.48
CA GLU A 293 -11.76 -10.06 -2.46
C GLU A 293 -12.92 -9.30 -3.10
N MET A 294 -13.77 -10.01 -3.82
CA MET A 294 -15.02 -9.49 -4.34
C MET A 294 -16.12 -10.54 -4.26
N THR A 295 -17.25 -10.18 -3.71
CA THR A 295 -18.47 -10.99 -3.79
C THR A 295 -19.34 -10.44 -4.92
N LEU A 296 -19.72 -11.30 -5.87
CA LEU A 296 -20.62 -10.97 -6.96
C LEU A 296 -21.97 -11.61 -6.70
N SER A 297 -22.97 -10.79 -6.36
CA SER A 297 -24.37 -11.24 -6.28
C SER A 297 -25.00 -11.12 -7.67
N TYR A 298 -25.75 -12.13 -8.08
CA TYR A 298 -26.43 -12.17 -9.38
C TYR A 298 -27.73 -12.94 -9.29
N LYS A 299 -28.67 -12.62 -10.18
CA LYS A 299 -29.86 -13.45 -10.42
C LYS A 299 -29.54 -14.51 -11.45
N CYS A 300 -29.85 -15.75 -11.10
CA CYS A 300 -29.76 -16.91 -11.99
C CYS A 300 -31.18 -17.41 -12.24
N ALA A 301 -31.56 -17.48 -13.49
CA ALA A 301 -32.81 -18.07 -13.92
C ALA A 301 -32.54 -19.22 -14.91
N TYR A 302 -33.22 -20.34 -14.74
CA TYR A 302 -33.06 -21.48 -15.61
C TYR A 302 -34.40 -21.92 -16.20
N GLU A 303 -34.37 -22.37 -17.49
CA GLU A 303 -35.48 -23.00 -18.15
C GLU A 303 -35.27 -24.51 -18.14
N PRO A 304 -36.23 -25.32 -17.61
CA PRO A 304 -36.15 -26.76 -17.74
C PRO A 304 -36.33 -27.17 -19.22
N ALA A 305 -35.61 -28.19 -19.67
CA ALA A 305 -35.89 -28.81 -20.94
C ALA A 305 -37.24 -29.52 -20.79
N GLY A 306 -38.24 -29.04 -21.51
CA GLY A 306 -39.58 -29.65 -21.48
C GLY A 306 -39.54 -31.16 -21.73
N GLU A 307 -40.43 -31.90 -21.07
CA GLU A 307 -40.66 -33.31 -21.39
C GLU A 307 -40.88 -33.45 -22.89
N GLN A 308 -40.12 -34.35 -23.54
CA GLN A 308 -40.44 -34.78 -24.87
C GLN A 308 -41.89 -35.28 -24.81
N GLU A 309 -42.80 -34.60 -25.54
CA GLU A 309 -44.13 -35.13 -25.80
C GLU A 309 -43.96 -36.54 -26.32
N ALA A 310 -44.34 -37.53 -25.51
CA ALA A 310 -44.54 -38.87 -25.97
C ALA A 310 -45.69 -38.78 -26.98
N GLU A 311 -45.41 -39.02 -28.25
CA GLU A 311 -46.40 -39.23 -29.27
C GLU A 311 -47.36 -40.34 -28.81
N SER A 312 -48.52 -39.92 -28.37
CA SER A 312 -49.69 -40.79 -28.17
C SER A 312 -50.80 -40.20 -29.00
N GLU A 313 -50.91 -40.76 -30.20
CA GLU A 313 -52.14 -40.64 -30.99
C GLU A 313 -53.31 -41.12 -30.15
N THR A 314 -54.22 -40.21 -29.76
CA THR A 314 -55.67 -40.59 -29.64
C THR A 314 -56.48 -39.29 -29.71
N GLU A 315 -57.29 -39.25 -30.78
CA GLU A 315 -58.34 -38.28 -31.02
C GLU A 315 -59.37 -38.31 -29.86
N ALA A 316 -59.72 -37.14 -29.33
CA ALA A 316 -61.07 -36.82 -28.84
C ALA A 316 -61.16 -35.31 -28.50
N GLU A 317 -62.11 -34.69 -29.17
CA GLU A 317 -62.54 -33.29 -28.98
C GLU A 317 -62.98 -33.02 -27.54
N SER A 318 -62.46 -31.88 -26.96
CA SER A 318 -63.21 -31.11 -25.95
C SER A 318 -62.58 -29.72 -25.84
N GLU A 319 -63.33 -28.73 -26.27
CA GLU A 319 -63.08 -27.32 -25.97
C GLU A 319 -63.06 -27.10 -24.46
N THR A 320 -61.96 -26.64 -23.91
CA THR A 320 -61.94 -25.92 -22.64
C THR A 320 -60.69 -25.03 -22.59
N GLU A 321 -60.92 -23.82 -22.20
CA GLU A 321 -60.05 -22.64 -22.03
C GLU A 321 -58.57 -22.98 -21.77
N ALA A 322 -57.70 -22.52 -22.66
CA ALA A 322 -56.24 -22.51 -22.48
C ALA A 322 -55.88 -21.49 -21.40
N GLU A 323 -55.83 -21.94 -20.14
CA GLU A 323 -55.02 -21.28 -19.15
C GLU A 323 -53.55 -21.37 -19.60
N THR A 324 -53.02 -20.22 -20.02
CA THR A 324 -51.58 -20.05 -20.28
C THR A 324 -50.85 -20.31 -18.99
N LYS A 325 -50.37 -21.53 -18.75
CA LYS A 325 -49.36 -21.82 -17.70
C LYS A 325 -48.16 -20.94 -18.01
N LYS A 326 -48.06 -19.79 -17.31
CA LYS A 326 -46.81 -19.09 -17.14
C LYS A 326 -45.81 -20.10 -16.64
N SER A 327 -44.81 -20.40 -17.43
CA SER A 327 -43.62 -21.11 -16.99
C SER A 327 -43.02 -20.25 -15.84
N ASP A 328 -43.21 -20.68 -14.61
CA ASP A 328 -42.53 -20.10 -13.48
C ASP A 328 -41.02 -20.27 -13.71
N SER A 329 -40.39 -19.25 -14.25
CA SER A 329 -38.93 -19.19 -14.32
C SER A 329 -38.41 -19.23 -12.91
N ASN A 330 -37.84 -20.37 -12.49
CA ASN A 330 -37.16 -20.49 -11.20
C ASN A 330 -35.97 -19.51 -11.20
N SER A 331 -36.17 -18.31 -10.65
CA SER A 331 -35.10 -17.35 -10.48
C SER A 331 -34.69 -17.28 -9.03
N SER A 332 -33.40 -17.38 -8.76
CA SER A 332 -32.84 -17.25 -7.43
C SER A 332 -31.65 -16.26 -7.44
N THR A 333 -31.51 -15.53 -6.35
CA THR A 333 -30.28 -14.73 -6.13
C THR A 333 -29.19 -15.65 -5.62
N LYS A 334 -28.03 -15.58 -6.25
CA LYS A 334 -26.84 -16.36 -5.94
C LYS A 334 -25.66 -15.42 -5.68
N GLU A 335 -24.66 -15.95 -5.05
CA GLU A 335 -23.41 -15.23 -4.76
C GLU A 335 -22.23 -16.09 -5.18
N ALA A 336 -21.21 -15.43 -5.73
CA ALA A 336 -19.91 -16.03 -6.00
C ALA A 336 -18.83 -15.13 -5.41
N LYS A 337 -17.88 -15.72 -4.69
CA LYS A 337 -16.75 -15.01 -4.13
C LYS A 337 -15.53 -15.23 -5.01
N PHE A 338 -14.87 -14.15 -5.39
CA PHE A 338 -13.70 -14.13 -6.24
C PHE A 338 -12.51 -13.61 -5.46
N TYR A 339 -11.37 -14.26 -5.61
CA TYR A 339 -10.09 -13.83 -5.07
C TYR A 339 -9.19 -13.43 -6.23
N PHE A 340 -8.86 -12.15 -6.26
CA PHE A 340 -8.04 -11.56 -7.30
C PHE A 340 -6.61 -11.36 -6.83
N LYS A 341 -5.67 -11.51 -7.76
CA LYS A 341 -4.26 -11.19 -7.60
C LYS A 341 -3.89 -10.09 -8.59
N TYR A 342 -3.34 -8.99 -8.08
CA TYR A 342 -2.90 -7.86 -8.88
C TYR A 342 -1.38 -7.78 -8.87
N VAL A 343 -0.75 -7.91 -10.04
CA VAL A 343 0.70 -7.89 -10.21
C VAL A 343 1.06 -7.01 -11.39
N ASN A 344 1.85 -5.97 -11.20
CA ASN A 344 2.36 -5.09 -12.26
C ASN A 344 1.26 -4.60 -13.22
N GLY A 345 0.12 -4.21 -12.69
CA GLY A 345 -1.01 -3.71 -13.47
C GLY A 345 -1.92 -4.80 -14.07
N ASN A 346 -1.60 -6.07 -13.90
CA ASN A 346 -2.40 -7.19 -14.38
C ASN A 346 -3.24 -7.80 -13.26
N CYS A 347 -4.55 -7.93 -13.51
CA CYS A 347 -5.50 -8.58 -12.62
C CYS A 347 -5.75 -10.01 -13.08
N THR A 348 -5.67 -10.96 -12.15
CA THR A 348 -5.95 -12.38 -12.40
C THR A 348 -6.79 -12.95 -11.26
N VAL A 349 -7.63 -13.97 -11.55
CA VAL A 349 -8.41 -14.69 -10.54
C VAL A 349 -7.63 -15.91 -10.10
N THR A 350 -7.42 -16.05 -8.78
CA THR A 350 -6.71 -17.19 -8.19
C THR A 350 -7.63 -18.26 -7.62
N THR A 351 -8.82 -17.86 -7.16
CA THR A 351 -9.81 -18.77 -6.58
C THR A 351 -11.21 -18.20 -6.80
N ILE A 352 -12.17 -19.09 -7.00
CA ILE A 352 -13.59 -18.76 -7.11
C ILE A 352 -14.37 -19.69 -6.19
N GLU A 353 -15.22 -19.13 -5.35
CA GLU A 353 -16.13 -19.89 -4.53
C GLU A 353 -17.57 -19.60 -4.98
N VAL A 354 -18.30 -20.63 -5.35
CA VAL A 354 -19.70 -20.54 -5.73
C VAL A 354 -20.50 -21.44 -4.77
N PRO A 355 -20.82 -20.96 -3.58
CA PRO A 355 -21.65 -21.71 -2.65
C PRO A 355 -23.07 -21.78 -3.24
N ASN A 356 -23.61 -22.98 -3.38
CA ASN A 356 -24.96 -23.20 -3.92
C ASN A 356 -25.12 -22.68 -5.37
N ALA A 357 -24.43 -23.31 -6.30
CA ALA A 357 -24.39 -22.89 -7.71
C ALA A 357 -25.77 -22.80 -8.39
N ILE A 358 -26.78 -23.54 -7.91
CA ILE A 358 -28.18 -23.47 -8.40
C ILE A 358 -29.15 -23.46 -7.23
#